data_6c2a01b741dcf7f6001aa408ed2ed028
#
_entry.id   6c2a01b741dcf7f6001aa408ed2ed028
#
_cell.length_a   1.000
_cell.length_b   1.000
_cell.length_c   1.000
_cell.angle_alpha   90.00
_cell.angle_beta   90.00
_cell.angle_gamma   90.00
#
_symmetry.space_group_name_H-M   'P 1'
#
loop_
_entity.id
_entity.type
_entity.pdbx_description
1 polymer ?
#
loop_
_entity_poly.entity_id
_entity_poly.type
_entity_poly.pdbx_seq_one_letter_code
_entity_poly.pdbx_strand_id
1 'polypeptide(L)'
;MSTKVKTKASSSGRGVISYTTSNVFRAPLAKVWDAAVLSKHLKGHFVDDMKGEFGPKLTPVTWVWKEWGGWTFKVLKYDKHKEVVFCGPSMDGKYEITVRFEFVRKDGKTIFRVHESGYPQKELKSAFMMCEGWSEFHTGVKAYLAGIDLRKL
;
A
#
# COMPACT_ATOMS: atom_id res chain seq x y z
N MET A 1 -23.54 -1.72 -16.88
CA MET A 1 -23.43 -1.28 -16.67
C MET A 1 -23.29 -1.00 -16.31
N SER A 2 -22.98 -0.71 -16.14
CA SER A 2 -22.71 -0.20 -15.80
C SER A 2 -22.27 0.12 -15.42
N THR A 3 -21.96 0.33 -15.33
CA THR A 3 -21.44 0.90 -15.09
C THR A 3 -21.07 1.51 -14.86
N LYS A 4 -20.95 1.62 -14.70
CA LYS A 4 -20.49 2.33 -14.59
C LYS A 4 -19.91 2.58 -14.00
N VAL A 5 -19.82 2.41 -13.91
CA VAL A 5 -19.18 2.85 -13.52
C VAL A 5 -18.62 3.39 -13.38
N LYS A 6 -18.49 3.51 -13.43
CA LYS A 6 -17.99 4.06 -13.57
C LYS A 6 -17.42 4.63 -13.51
N THR A 7 -17.31 4.84 -13.60
CA THR A 7 -16.74 5.47 -13.76
C THR A 7 -16.56 6.17 -13.52
N LYS A 8 -16.30 6.39 -13.24
CA LYS A 8 -16.10 7.19 -13.15
C LYS A 8 -15.50 7.76 -12.89
N ALA A 9 -15.14 7.78 -12.90
CA ALA A 9 -14.49 8.34 -12.79
C ALA A 9 -14.00 9.02 -12.91
N SER A 10 -13.77 9.31 -12.96
CA SER A 10 -13.38 10.02 -13.27
C SER A 10 -13.23 10.84 -13.78
N SER A 11 -13.14 11.30 -13.40
CA SER A 11 -13.16 12.04 -13.92
C SER A 11 -12.72 12.68 -14.72
N SER A 12 -12.54 12.83 -14.23
CA SER A 12 -12.22 13.64 -15.11
C SER A 12 -12.14 12.98 -16.30
N GLY A 13 -12.95 12.49 -16.41
CA GLY A 13 -13.21 11.93 -17.47
C GLY A 13 -12.20 11.11 -18.00
N ARG A 14 -11.38 11.21 -17.78
CA ARG A 14 -10.57 10.49 -18.14
C ARG A 14 -10.38 9.53 -17.32
N GLY A 15 -10.79 8.51 -17.34
CA GLY A 15 -10.75 7.41 -16.48
C GLY A 15 -9.41 7.26 -15.82
N VAL A 16 -9.49 7.01 -14.55
CA VAL A 16 -8.32 6.73 -13.74
C VAL A 16 -8.46 5.28 -13.29
N ILE A 17 -7.40 4.52 -13.50
CA ILE A 17 -7.39 3.12 -13.08
C ILE A 17 -7.18 3.06 -11.58
N SER A 18 -8.02 2.29 -10.92
CA SER A 18 -7.87 1.97 -9.49
C SER A 18 -8.07 0.48 -9.31
N TYR A 19 -7.54 -0.05 -8.21
CA TYR A 19 -7.70 -1.46 -7.86
C TYR A 19 -7.51 -1.65 -6.37
N THR A 20 -7.91 -2.83 -5.89
CA THR A 20 -7.76 -3.22 -4.49
C THR A 20 -7.14 -4.61 -4.44
N THR A 21 -6.11 -4.78 -3.62
CA THR A 21 -5.60 -6.09 -3.24
C THR A 21 -5.99 -6.35 -1.80
N SER A 22 -6.20 -7.61 -1.43
CA SER A 22 -6.54 -7.92 -0.05
C SER A 22 -6.00 -9.28 0.35
N ASN A 23 -5.82 -9.44 1.65
CA ASN A 23 -5.44 -10.73 2.21
C ASN A 23 -6.07 -10.86 3.59
N VAL A 24 -6.27 -12.10 4.02
CA VAL A 24 -6.89 -12.42 5.30
C VAL A 24 -5.81 -13.04 6.19
N PHE A 25 -5.73 -12.55 7.42
CA PHE A 25 -4.72 -12.96 8.39
C PHE A 25 -5.40 -13.54 9.62
N ARG A 26 -4.86 -14.59 10.18
CA ARG A 26 -5.32 -15.10 11.47
C ARG A 26 -4.73 -14.29 12.63
N ALA A 27 -3.66 -13.55 12.37
CA ALA A 27 -3.01 -12.72 13.38
C ALA A 27 -3.93 -11.57 13.84
N PRO A 28 -3.75 -11.10 15.08
CA PRO A 28 -4.49 -9.93 15.57
C PRO A 28 -4.24 -8.70 14.72
N LEU A 29 -5.24 -7.84 14.63
CA LEU A 29 -5.18 -6.61 13.81
C LEU A 29 -3.96 -5.76 14.17
N ALA A 30 -3.68 -5.58 15.46
CA ALA A 30 -2.54 -4.77 15.88
C ALA A 30 -1.21 -5.30 15.34
N LYS A 31 -1.05 -6.61 15.23
CA LYS A 31 0.17 -7.20 14.70
C LYS A 31 0.28 -7.04 13.19
N VAL A 32 -0.82 -7.16 12.47
CA VAL A 32 -0.84 -6.93 11.01
C VAL A 32 -0.56 -5.46 10.73
N TRP A 33 -1.18 -4.56 11.49
CA TRP A 33 -0.91 -3.13 11.41
C TRP A 33 0.57 -2.83 11.60
N ASP A 34 1.15 -3.31 12.70
CA ASP A 34 2.57 -3.06 13.02
C ASP A 34 3.47 -3.52 11.87
N ALA A 35 3.23 -4.71 11.35
CA ALA A 35 4.05 -5.28 10.28
C ALA A 35 3.94 -4.49 8.97
N ALA A 36 2.81 -3.85 8.71
CA ALA A 36 2.55 -3.14 7.47
C ALA A 36 2.86 -1.64 7.55
N VAL A 37 2.99 -1.07 8.74
CA VAL A 37 3.02 0.38 8.92
C VAL A 37 4.28 0.88 9.63
N LEU A 38 4.77 0.18 10.66
CA LEU A 38 5.89 0.67 11.47
C LEU A 38 7.23 0.39 10.82
N SER A 39 8.11 1.40 10.83
CA SER A 39 9.42 1.30 10.18
C SER A 39 10.24 0.13 10.66
N LYS A 40 10.24 -0.12 11.96
CA LYS A 40 11.01 -1.21 12.54
C LYS A 40 10.60 -2.58 11.97
N HIS A 41 9.33 -2.76 11.68
CA HIS A 41 8.82 -4.01 11.09
C HIS A 41 8.96 -4.02 9.56
N LEU A 42 8.68 -2.90 8.90
CA LEU A 42 8.83 -2.81 7.45
C LEU A 42 10.28 -3.08 7.02
N LYS A 43 11.26 -2.66 7.81
CA LYS A 43 12.66 -2.98 7.53
C LYS A 43 12.97 -4.47 7.66
N GLY A 44 12.11 -5.21 8.33
CA GLY A 44 12.27 -6.66 8.51
C GLY A 44 11.78 -7.50 7.33
N HIS A 45 11.05 -6.90 6.37
CA HIS A 45 10.51 -7.71 5.27
C HIS A 45 10.28 -6.96 3.97
N PHE A 46 10.37 -5.63 3.94
CA PHE A 46 9.94 -4.87 2.77
C PHE A 46 10.97 -3.85 2.29
N VAL A 47 11.40 -2.94 3.14
CA VAL A 47 12.34 -1.88 2.77
C VAL A 47 13.71 -2.13 3.37
N ASP A 48 14.74 -1.52 2.79
CA ASP A 48 16.09 -1.55 3.36
C ASP A 48 16.26 -0.46 4.40
N ASP A 49 15.58 0.67 4.20
CA ASP A 49 15.56 1.77 5.17
C ASP A 49 14.25 2.54 5.05
N MET A 50 13.95 3.34 6.04
CA MET A 50 12.74 4.17 6.05
C MET A 50 13.02 5.44 6.83
N LYS A 51 12.69 6.57 6.26
CA LYS A 51 12.81 7.87 6.91
C LYS A 51 11.43 8.40 7.22
N GLY A 52 11.20 8.76 8.49
CA GLY A 52 9.89 9.15 8.97
C GLY A 52 9.04 7.96 9.36
N GLU A 53 7.94 8.25 10.01
CA GLU A 53 6.95 7.26 10.44
C GLU A 53 5.56 7.73 10.08
N PHE A 54 4.68 6.79 9.78
CA PHE A 54 3.26 7.11 9.74
C PHE A 54 2.81 7.53 11.14
N GLY A 55 2.11 8.64 11.23
CA GLY A 55 1.60 9.11 12.50
C GLY A 55 0.60 10.25 12.34
N PRO A 56 0.03 10.72 13.46
CA PRO A 56 -1.02 11.74 13.43
C PRO A 56 -0.53 13.11 12.97
N LYS A 57 0.77 13.34 12.96
CA LYS A 57 1.32 14.62 12.47
C LYS A 57 1.39 14.64 10.94
N LEU A 58 1.10 13.55 10.28
CA LEU A 58 1.10 13.44 8.82
C LEU A 58 2.44 13.86 8.20
N THR A 59 3.54 13.51 8.86
CA THR A 59 4.88 13.79 8.36
C THR A 59 5.17 12.96 7.11
N PRO A 60 5.83 13.52 6.10
CA PRO A 60 6.22 12.73 4.92
C PRO A 60 7.08 11.53 5.30
N VAL A 61 6.96 10.47 4.50
CA VAL A 61 7.70 9.22 4.72
C VAL A 61 8.47 8.89 3.45
N THR A 62 9.69 8.36 3.62
CA THR A 62 10.48 7.84 2.51
C THR A 62 10.79 6.37 2.76
N TRP A 63 10.40 5.52 1.82
CA TRP A 63 10.82 4.12 1.77
C TRP A 63 12.05 4.03 0.88
N VAL A 64 13.07 3.29 1.31
CA VAL A 64 14.33 3.18 0.58
C VAL A 64 14.64 1.71 0.30
N TRP A 65 14.91 1.40 -0.97
CA TRP A 65 15.38 0.10 -1.40
C TRP A 65 16.74 0.29 -2.07
N LYS A 66 17.72 -0.52 -1.69
CA LYS A 66 19.07 -0.41 -2.25
C LYS A 66 19.09 -0.54 -3.77
N GLU A 67 18.24 -1.42 -4.30
CA GLU A 67 18.20 -1.66 -5.74
C GLU A 67 17.38 -0.62 -6.51
N TRP A 68 16.33 -0.08 -5.89
CA TRP A 68 15.36 0.76 -6.59
C TRP A 68 15.52 2.24 -6.28
N GLY A 69 16.15 2.57 -5.16
CA GLY A 69 16.20 3.95 -4.68
C GLY A 69 15.09 4.25 -3.70
N GLY A 70 14.79 5.53 -3.53
CA GLY A 70 13.79 5.98 -2.57
C GLY A 70 12.48 6.37 -3.20
N TRP A 71 11.42 6.23 -2.42
CA TRP A 71 10.10 6.74 -2.78
C TRP A 71 9.59 7.57 -1.60
N THR A 72 9.45 8.88 -1.82
CA THR A 72 8.96 9.81 -0.80
C THR A 72 7.51 10.13 -1.08
N PHE A 73 6.68 10.07 -0.07
CA PHE A 73 5.25 10.33 -0.21
C PHE A 73 4.71 11.16 0.95
N LYS A 74 3.60 11.83 0.68
CA LYS A 74 2.86 12.60 1.69
C LYS A 74 1.88 11.69 2.38
N VAL A 75 1.76 11.82 3.69
CA VAL A 75 0.73 11.10 4.45
C VAL A 75 -0.49 12.02 4.51
N LEU A 76 -1.61 11.56 3.97
CA LEU A 76 -2.84 12.35 3.88
C LEU A 76 -3.80 12.07 5.03
N LYS A 77 -3.75 10.87 5.59
CA LYS A 77 -4.63 10.48 6.68
C LYS A 77 -3.96 9.39 7.51
N TYR A 78 -4.15 9.45 8.80
CA TYR A 78 -3.66 8.43 9.72
C TYR A 78 -4.73 8.18 10.79
N ASP A 79 -5.19 6.95 10.88
CA ASP A 79 -6.13 6.51 11.90
C ASP A 79 -5.64 5.16 12.41
N LYS A 80 -4.97 5.18 13.55
CA LYS A 80 -4.26 4.00 14.09
C LYS A 80 -5.15 2.78 14.13
N HIS A 81 -4.65 1.65 13.63
CA HIS A 81 -5.33 0.36 13.55
C HIS A 81 -6.53 0.34 12.60
N LYS A 82 -6.73 1.39 11.82
CA LYS A 82 -7.82 1.46 10.85
C LYS A 82 -7.34 1.72 9.44
N GLU A 83 -6.65 2.82 9.21
CA GLU A 83 -6.20 3.15 7.87
C GLU A 83 -5.08 4.18 7.87
N VAL A 84 -4.27 4.12 6.82
CA VAL A 84 -3.40 5.22 6.43
C VAL A 84 -3.62 5.48 4.96
N VAL A 85 -3.59 6.75 4.57
CA VAL A 85 -3.69 7.16 3.17
C VAL A 85 -2.47 7.99 2.85
N PHE A 86 -1.82 7.68 1.76
CA PHE A 86 -0.62 8.41 1.35
C PHE A 86 -0.56 8.51 -0.16
N CYS A 87 0.25 9.46 -0.65
CA CYS A 87 0.26 9.81 -2.05
C CYS A 87 1.67 10.24 -2.44
N GLY A 88 2.14 9.72 -3.55
CA GLY A 88 3.47 10.01 -4.06
C GLY A 88 3.54 9.89 -5.58
N PRO A 89 4.68 10.24 -6.16
CA PRO A 89 4.83 10.21 -7.61
C PRO A 89 4.87 8.79 -8.15
N SER A 90 4.41 8.62 -9.39
CA SER A 90 4.62 7.39 -10.13
C SER A 90 6.12 7.16 -10.34
N MET A 91 6.51 5.96 -10.79
CA MET A 91 7.91 5.63 -10.99
C MET A 91 8.61 6.57 -11.97
N ASP A 92 7.91 7.01 -13.03
CA ASP A 92 8.46 7.94 -14.00
C ASP A 92 8.23 9.40 -13.63
N GLY A 93 7.58 9.67 -12.50
CA GLY A 93 7.32 11.03 -12.02
C GLY A 93 6.25 11.80 -12.74
N LYS A 94 5.53 11.17 -13.66
CA LYS A 94 4.59 11.88 -14.53
C LYS A 94 3.20 12.07 -13.95
N TYR A 95 2.85 11.30 -12.93
CA TYR A 95 1.55 11.40 -12.28
C TYR A 95 1.68 10.98 -10.82
N GLU A 96 0.64 11.23 -10.05
CA GLU A 96 0.61 10.85 -8.63
C GLU A 96 -0.26 9.62 -8.41
N ILE A 97 0.17 8.80 -7.47
CA ILE A 97 -0.53 7.60 -7.06
C ILE A 97 -0.98 7.78 -5.63
N THR A 98 -2.22 7.42 -5.32
CA THR A 98 -2.75 7.43 -3.97
C THR A 98 -2.92 6.00 -3.50
N VAL A 99 -2.42 5.72 -2.29
CA VAL A 99 -2.49 4.40 -1.67
C VAL A 99 -3.23 4.51 -0.35
N ARG A 100 -4.12 3.57 -0.09
CA ARG A 100 -4.83 3.49 1.18
C ARG A 100 -4.68 2.08 1.74
N PHE A 101 -4.10 1.97 2.92
CA PHE A 101 -4.06 0.74 3.70
C PHE A 101 -5.28 0.73 4.61
N GLU A 102 -6.08 -0.31 4.51
CA GLU A 102 -7.28 -0.47 5.32
C GLU A 102 -7.22 -1.78 6.10
N PHE A 103 -7.51 -1.72 7.40
CA PHE A 103 -7.45 -2.87 8.30
C PHE A 103 -8.80 -3.06 8.98
N VAL A 104 -9.35 -4.27 8.90
CA VAL A 104 -10.67 -4.58 9.44
C VAL A 104 -10.62 -5.90 10.20
N ARG A 105 -11.24 -5.94 11.39
CA ARG A 105 -11.47 -7.19 12.09
C ARG A 105 -12.83 -7.73 11.69
N LYS A 106 -12.87 -8.96 11.27
CA LYS A 106 -14.13 -9.60 10.87
C LYS A 106 -14.04 -11.10 11.11
N ASP A 107 -15.03 -11.63 11.85
CA ASP A 107 -15.13 -13.08 12.11
C ASP A 107 -13.85 -13.67 12.69
N GLY A 108 -13.23 -12.95 13.63
CA GLY A 108 -12.03 -13.41 14.32
C GLY A 108 -10.75 -13.32 13.49
N LYS A 109 -10.83 -12.72 12.32
CA LYS A 109 -9.68 -12.57 11.41
C LYS A 109 -9.42 -11.11 11.12
N THR A 110 -8.22 -10.82 10.63
CA THR A 110 -7.86 -9.48 10.17
C THR A 110 -7.85 -9.46 8.65
N ILE A 111 -8.57 -8.52 8.06
CA ILE A 111 -8.52 -8.29 6.62
C ILE A 111 -7.69 -7.04 6.40
N PHE A 112 -6.65 -7.16 5.57
CA PHE A 112 -5.80 -6.04 5.17
C PHE A 112 -5.98 -5.81 3.68
N ARG A 113 -6.41 -4.60 3.31
CA ARG A 113 -6.61 -4.20 1.92
C ARG A 113 -5.68 -3.05 1.57
N VAL A 114 -5.14 -3.11 0.37
CA VAL A 114 -4.41 -1.99 -0.24
C VAL A 114 -5.25 -1.51 -1.42
N HIS A 115 -5.71 -0.27 -1.34
CA HIS A 115 -6.44 0.40 -2.43
C HIS A 115 -5.45 1.36 -3.09
N GLU A 116 -5.32 1.27 -4.40
CA GLU A 116 -4.44 2.17 -5.13
C GLU A 116 -5.18 2.79 -6.29
N SER A 117 -4.91 4.07 -6.56
CA SER A 117 -5.56 4.79 -7.66
C SER A 117 -4.62 5.86 -8.20
N GLY A 118 -4.96 6.39 -9.37
CA GLY A 118 -4.24 7.51 -9.98
C GLY A 118 -3.60 7.18 -11.31
N TYR A 119 -3.66 5.93 -11.78
CA TYR A 119 -3.05 5.55 -13.05
C TYR A 119 -3.89 6.04 -14.23
N PRO A 120 -3.31 6.82 -15.16
CA PRO A 120 -4.01 7.13 -16.39
C PRO A 120 -4.34 5.85 -17.17
N GLN A 121 -5.35 5.89 -18.02
CA GLN A 121 -5.78 4.71 -18.79
C GLN A 121 -4.63 4.10 -19.59
N LYS A 122 -3.77 4.92 -20.17
CA LYS A 122 -2.64 4.45 -20.95
C LYS A 122 -1.57 3.75 -20.11
N GLU A 123 -1.65 3.86 -18.78
CA GLU A 123 -0.69 3.25 -17.86
C GLU A 123 -1.22 1.95 -17.23
N LEU A 124 -2.09 1.25 -17.93
CA LEU A 124 -2.67 0.00 -17.45
C LEU A 124 -1.61 -1.04 -17.08
N LYS A 125 -0.55 -1.12 -17.88
CA LYS A 125 0.55 -2.05 -17.61
C LYS A 125 1.23 -1.73 -16.28
N SER A 126 1.47 -0.45 -16.01
CA SER A 126 2.07 -0.02 -14.75
C SER A 126 1.17 -0.36 -13.57
N ALA A 127 -0.15 -0.18 -13.73
CA ALA A 127 -1.11 -0.54 -12.69
C ALA A 127 -1.07 -2.03 -12.38
N PHE A 128 -0.99 -2.89 -13.41
CA PHE A 128 -0.88 -4.34 -13.19
C PHE A 128 0.40 -4.72 -12.47
N MET A 129 1.52 -4.10 -12.83
CA MET A 129 2.81 -4.36 -12.16
C MET A 129 2.74 -4.00 -10.68
N MET A 130 2.13 -2.86 -10.37
CA MET A 130 2.00 -2.44 -8.97
C MET A 130 0.99 -3.30 -8.21
N CYS A 131 -0.06 -3.74 -8.88
CA CYS A 131 -1.02 -4.68 -8.29
C CYS A 131 -0.32 -5.97 -7.86
N GLU A 132 0.54 -6.50 -8.72
CA GLU A 132 1.36 -7.67 -8.40
C GLU A 132 2.27 -7.39 -7.20
N GLY A 133 2.92 -6.23 -7.20
CA GLY A 133 3.79 -5.82 -6.10
C GLY A 133 3.06 -5.75 -4.76
N TRP A 134 1.84 -5.21 -4.75
CA TRP A 134 1.06 -5.15 -3.51
C TRP A 134 0.59 -6.54 -3.07
N SER A 135 0.30 -7.43 -4.02
CA SER A 135 -0.01 -8.82 -3.67
C SER A 135 1.18 -9.49 -3.00
N GLU A 136 2.39 -9.25 -3.50
CA GLU A 136 3.61 -9.74 -2.88
C GLU A 136 3.84 -9.12 -1.51
N PHE A 137 3.50 -7.85 -1.34
CA PHE A 137 3.59 -7.18 -0.04
C PHE A 137 2.73 -7.88 1.00
N HIS A 138 1.50 -8.23 0.67
CA HIS A 138 0.62 -8.99 1.56
C HIS A 138 1.26 -10.32 1.97
N THR A 139 1.82 -11.02 1.00
CA THR A 139 2.50 -12.31 1.26
C THR A 139 3.72 -12.10 2.15
N GLY A 140 4.47 -11.02 1.91
CA GLY A 140 5.63 -10.66 2.73
C GLY A 140 5.26 -10.37 4.18
N VAL A 141 4.16 -9.65 4.40
CA VAL A 141 3.65 -9.38 5.74
C VAL A 141 3.28 -10.70 6.44
N LYS A 142 2.59 -11.58 5.71
CA LYS A 142 2.16 -12.86 6.27
C LYS A 142 3.35 -13.73 6.65
N ALA A 143 4.34 -13.83 5.78
CA ALA A 143 5.56 -14.59 6.04
C ALA A 143 6.34 -14.01 7.22
N TYR A 144 6.46 -12.69 7.28
CA TYR A 144 7.15 -12.01 8.37
C TYR A 144 6.51 -12.32 9.72
N LEU A 145 5.19 -12.33 9.79
CA LEU A 145 4.47 -12.67 11.02
C LEU A 145 4.68 -14.14 11.41
N ALA A 146 5.08 -14.98 10.46
CA ALA A 146 5.46 -16.36 10.72
C ALA A 146 6.98 -16.53 10.94
N GLY A 147 7.72 -15.42 11.01
CA GLY A 147 9.15 -15.47 11.28
C GLY A 147 10.03 -15.64 10.03
N ILE A 148 9.48 -15.41 8.84
CA ILE A 148 10.19 -15.62 7.58
C ILE A 148 10.33 -14.30 6.82
N ASP A 149 11.55 -13.97 6.43
CA ASP A 149 11.80 -12.84 5.51
C ASP A 149 11.96 -13.43 4.10
N LEU A 150 10.95 -13.23 3.25
CA LEU A 150 10.94 -13.78 1.90
C LEU A 150 12.08 -13.24 1.03
N ARG A 151 12.65 -12.08 1.37
CA ARG A 151 13.77 -11.52 0.62
C ARG A 151 15.02 -12.40 0.70
N LYS A 152 15.07 -13.29 1.69
CA LYS A 152 16.22 -14.19 1.89
C LYS A 152 16.07 -15.51 1.16
N LEU A 153 14.99 -15.72 0.47
CA LEU A 153 14.75 -16.92 -0.32
C LEU A 153 15.05 -16.65 -1.79
#